data_7eb9416a0cec9fa59bc8520b407360a9
#
_entry.id   7eb9416a0cec9fa59bc8520b407360a9
#
_cell.length_a   1.000
_cell.length_b   1.000
_cell.length_c   1.000
_cell.angle_alpha   90.00
_cell.angle_beta   90.00
_cell.angle_gamma   90.00
#
_symmetry.space_group_name_H-M   'P 1'
#
loop_
_entity.id
_entity.type
_entity.pdbx_description
1 polymer ?
#
loop_
_entity_poly.entity_id
_entity_poly.type
_entity_poly.pdbx_seq_one_letter_code
_entity_poly.pdbx_strand_id
1 'polypeptide(L)'
;MKKKVLLTVVMMMLMFALAGCGSKNKNVTTLIMADVQEGDHPTALACDKFAELVKQKTDGRINIEVYHGQTLGTEAEQIAQVTVGGIDFVRVSSPVASYYDDIKAFQALYLYGSEDDMWKVLDGDIGNEFLKAQKLKDNGIEGLCWFSGGSRNFYNNVKAVTSPDDLKGLTLRVNTDSMFAFLEKCGAKGVNVSYGDIYNAISDGTIDGAENNWPSYISTGHYKVAPYITVDEHTRIPEMIAASTETMSKLSAQDQQIIRECANEASHLQRQWMKEYDEKAIKQAEEAGCTITYLTKEQVAKFQSVAEPVNEKVSSKYINIIKKIKAAQ
;
A
#
# COMPACT_ATOMS: atom_id res chain seq x y z
N MET A 1 43.49 53.69 -36.68
CA MET A 1 43.33 52.21 -36.61
C MET A 1 43.00 51.70 -35.21
N LYS A 2 43.59 52.19 -34.13
CA LYS A 2 43.39 51.66 -32.74
C LYS A 2 41.95 51.84 -32.20
N LYS A 3 41.23 52.94 -32.55
CA LYS A 3 39.82 53.16 -32.10
C LYS A 3 38.78 52.23 -32.76
N LYS A 4 38.99 51.82 -34.03
CA LYS A 4 38.08 50.87 -34.71
C LYS A 4 38.22 49.44 -34.21
N VAL A 5 39.43 49.02 -33.83
CA VAL A 5 39.69 47.70 -33.26
C VAL A 5 39.08 47.57 -31.86
N LEU A 6 39.13 48.66 -31.07
CA LEU A 6 38.55 48.64 -29.70
C LEU A 6 36.99 48.54 -29.75
N LEU A 7 36.37 49.21 -30.73
CA LEU A 7 34.91 49.17 -30.90
C LEU A 7 34.41 47.75 -31.32
N THR A 8 35.19 47.08 -32.18
CA THR A 8 34.85 45.72 -32.66
C THR A 8 35.03 44.65 -31.55
N VAL A 9 36.04 44.78 -30.68
CA VAL A 9 36.25 43.89 -29.53
C VAL A 9 35.16 44.08 -28.48
N VAL A 10 34.74 45.32 -28.20
CA VAL A 10 33.62 45.60 -27.25
C VAL A 10 32.28 45.10 -27.80
N MET A 11 32.03 45.20 -29.13
CA MET A 11 30.84 44.69 -29.74
C MET A 11 30.78 43.15 -29.81
N MET A 12 31.94 42.46 -29.94
CA MET A 12 32.04 41.00 -29.82
C MET A 12 31.86 40.50 -28.37
N MET A 13 32.35 41.22 -27.37
CA MET A 13 32.12 40.88 -25.97
C MET A 13 30.65 41.06 -25.53
N LEU A 14 29.95 42.06 -26.10
CA LEU A 14 28.50 42.24 -25.86
C LEU A 14 27.65 41.15 -26.53
N MET A 15 28.06 40.54 -27.64
CA MET A 15 27.34 39.43 -28.27
C MET A 15 27.52 38.10 -27.53
N PHE A 16 28.62 37.91 -26.79
CA PHE A 16 28.80 36.72 -25.93
C PHE A 16 28.08 36.83 -24.59
N ALA A 17 27.75 38.03 -24.11
CA ALA A 17 26.97 38.22 -22.87
C ALA A 17 25.47 37.99 -23.03
N LEU A 18 24.95 37.88 -24.24
CA LEU A 18 23.51 37.60 -24.53
C LEU A 18 23.23 36.12 -24.82
N ALA A 19 24.27 35.26 -24.86
CA ALA A 19 24.12 33.82 -25.03
C ALA A 19 24.12 33.04 -23.67
N GLY A 20 24.13 33.77 -22.56
CA GLY A 20 24.09 33.18 -21.23
C GLY A 20 22.76 33.38 -20.54
N CYS A 21 22.14 32.27 -20.16
CA CYS A 21 20.97 32.16 -19.28
C CYS A 21 19.60 32.52 -19.88
N GLY A 22 19.20 31.82 -20.91
CA GLY A 22 17.82 31.44 -21.02
C GLY A 22 17.50 30.36 -19.99
N SER A 23 17.43 30.70 -18.71
CA SER A 23 16.70 29.91 -17.73
C SER A 23 15.25 29.88 -18.21
N LYS A 24 14.87 28.86 -19.00
CA LYS A 24 13.47 28.52 -19.16
C LYS A 24 12.97 28.26 -17.75
N ASN A 25 12.20 29.20 -17.17
CA ASN A 25 11.32 28.89 -16.06
C ASN A 25 10.46 27.71 -16.55
N LYS A 26 10.90 26.48 -16.28
CA LYS A 26 10.05 25.32 -16.48
C LYS A 26 8.89 25.55 -15.50
N ASN A 27 7.69 25.77 -15.99
CA ASN A 27 6.52 25.73 -15.15
C ASN A 27 6.47 24.34 -14.53
N VAL A 28 6.82 24.25 -13.25
CA VAL A 28 6.78 22.98 -12.50
C VAL A 28 5.33 22.79 -12.05
N THR A 29 4.77 21.65 -12.42
CA THR A 29 3.49 21.18 -11.88
C THR A 29 3.78 20.41 -10.61
N THR A 30 3.33 20.92 -9.46
CA THR A 30 3.43 20.20 -8.18
C THR A 30 2.14 19.44 -7.95
N LEU A 31 2.28 18.14 -7.68
CA LEU A 31 1.19 17.21 -7.38
C LEU A 31 1.39 16.65 -5.98
N ILE A 32 0.32 16.22 -5.34
CA ILE A 32 0.31 15.72 -3.95
C ILE A 32 0.00 14.24 -3.94
N MET A 33 0.79 13.48 -3.21
CA MET A 33 0.55 12.07 -2.90
C MET A 33 0.40 11.85 -1.41
N ALA A 34 -0.56 11.04 -0.99
CA ALA A 34 -0.77 10.65 0.40
C ALA A 34 -0.52 9.17 0.63
N ASP A 35 0.06 8.85 1.79
CA ASP A 35 0.26 7.50 2.29
C ASP A 35 0.12 7.47 3.82
N VAL A 36 -0.45 6.39 4.37
CA VAL A 36 -0.63 6.24 5.82
C VAL A 36 0.53 5.52 6.51
N GLN A 37 1.46 4.94 5.75
CA GLN A 37 2.59 4.21 6.32
C GLN A 37 3.64 5.17 6.89
N GLU A 38 4.39 4.69 7.89
CA GLU A 38 5.55 5.40 8.40
C GLU A 38 6.66 5.51 7.34
N GLY A 39 7.43 6.59 7.37
CA GLY A 39 8.39 6.91 6.29
C GLY A 39 9.51 5.88 6.07
N ASP A 40 9.77 4.98 7.02
CA ASP A 40 10.73 3.87 6.89
C ASP A 40 10.09 2.57 6.39
N HIS A 41 8.76 2.53 6.23
CA HIS A 41 8.06 1.38 5.69
C HIS A 41 8.37 1.21 4.19
N PRO A 42 8.61 -0.01 3.68
CA PRO A 42 8.94 -0.23 2.27
C PRO A 42 7.91 0.35 1.28
N THR A 43 6.65 0.38 1.65
CA THR A 43 5.58 0.99 0.84
C THR A 43 5.75 2.52 0.75
N ALA A 44 6.08 3.19 1.88
CA ALA A 44 6.34 4.63 1.90
C ALA A 44 7.57 4.98 1.05
N LEU A 45 8.67 4.23 1.22
CA LEU A 45 9.87 4.39 0.40
C LEU A 45 9.60 4.21 -1.11
N ALA A 46 8.67 3.32 -1.47
CA ALA A 46 8.28 3.12 -2.86
C ALA A 46 7.39 4.26 -3.40
N CYS A 47 6.58 4.90 -2.55
CA CYS A 47 5.86 6.12 -2.91
C CYS A 47 6.85 7.27 -3.19
N ASP A 48 7.90 7.42 -2.36
CA ASP A 48 8.97 8.39 -2.60
C ASP A 48 9.72 8.09 -3.90
N LYS A 49 9.99 6.80 -4.15
CA LYS A 49 10.66 6.37 -5.39
C LYS A 49 9.81 6.64 -6.62
N PHE A 50 8.51 6.43 -6.56
CA PHE A 50 7.58 6.82 -7.61
C PHE A 50 7.67 8.31 -7.92
N ALA A 51 7.64 9.17 -6.90
CA ALA A 51 7.77 10.62 -7.03
C ALA A 51 9.13 11.02 -7.64
N GLU A 52 10.22 10.41 -7.19
CA GLU A 52 11.57 10.61 -7.73
C GLU A 52 11.63 10.25 -9.22
N LEU A 53 11.12 9.08 -9.61
CA LEU A 53 11.11 8.60 -10.99
C LEU A 53 10.31 9.52 -11.91
N VAL A 54 9.13 9.98 -11.47
CA VAL A 54 8.31 10.93 -12.24
C VAL A 54 9.06 12.23 -12.45
N LYS A 55 9.69 12.79 -11.41
CA LYS A 55 10.51 13.98 -11.52
C LYS A 55 11.66 13.80 -12.50
N GLN A 56 12.38 12.68 -12.44
CA GLN A 56 13.49 12.38 -13.34
C GLN A 56 13.02 12.23 -14.79
N LYS A 57 12.00 11.39 -15.05
CA LYS A 57 11.53 11.11 -16.42
C LYS A 57 10.78 12.26 -17.06
N THR A 58 10.33 13.26 -16.27
CA THR A 58 9.73 14.50 -16.78
C THR A 58 10.72 15.66 -16.82
N ASP A 59 12.03 15.45 -16.62
CA ASP A 59 13.03 16.51 -16.51
C ASP A 59 12.65 17.62 -15.51
N GLY A 60 12.00 17.25 -14.41
CA GLY A 60 11.55 18.15 -13.36
C GLY A 60 10.31 18.99 -13.70
N ARG A 61 9.58 18.70 -14.78
CA ARG A 61 8.31 19.37 -15.11
C ARG A 61 7.18 18.99 -14.16
N ILE A 62 7.20 17.75 -13.63
CA ILE A 62 6.26 17.27 -12.63
C ILE A 62 7.06 16.94 -11.37
N ASN A 63 6.62 17.48 -10.25
CA ASN A 63 7.13 17.20 -8.91
C ASN A 63 5.99 16.68 -8.06
N ILE A 64 6.14 15.50 -7.46
CA ILE A 64 5.16 14.92 -6.54
C ILE A 64 5.69 15.10 -5.12
N GLU A 65 4.91 15.73 -4.25
CA GLU A 65 5.18 15.85 -2.82
C GLU A 65 4.44 14.72 -2.10
N VAL A 66 5.18 13.86 -1.42
CA VAL A 66 4.63 12.69 -0.72
C VAL A 66 4.47 12.99 0.76
N TYR A 67 3.30 12.71 1.30
CA TYR A 67 2.93 12.92 2.70
C TYR A 67 2.62 11.57 3.35
N HIS A 68 3.47 11.16 4.29
CA HIS A 68 3.39 9.89 5.02
C HIS A 68 2.70 10.01 6.38
N GLY A 69 2.50 8.87 7.05
CA GLY A 69 2.11 8.80 8.47
C GLY A 69 0.76 9.42 8.79
N GLN A 70 -0.22 9.30 7.88
CA GLN A 70 -1.55 9.91 8.03
C GLN A 70 -1.54 11.45 8.14
N THR A 71 -0.49 12.13 7.69
CA THR A 71 -0.38 13.60 7.74
C THR A 71 -1.54 14.31 7.05
N LEU A 72 -2.12 13.69 5.99
CA LEU A 72 -3.29 14.19 5.26
C LEU A 72 -4.60 13.46 5.65
N GLY A 73 -4.67 12.90 6.86
CA GLY A 73 -5.83 12.19 7.39
C GLY A 73 -5.72 10.67 7.31
N THR A 74 -6.77 9.99 7.76
CA THR A 74 -6.91 8.53 7.67
C THR A 74 -6.94 8.05 6.21
N GLU A 75 -6.67 6.77 5.97
CA GLU A 75 -6.72 6.22 4.61
C GLU A 75 -8.07 6.45 3.92
N ALA A 76 -9.18 6.32 4.65
CA ALA A 76 -10.51 6.59 4.11
C ALA A 76 -10.69 8.07 3.70
N GLU A 77 -10.16 9.01 4.48
CA GLU A 77 -10.19 10.45 4.16
C GLU A 77 -9.28 10.76 2.97
N GLN A 78 -8.09 10.14 2.88
CA GLN A 78 -7.19 10.29 1.74
C GLN A 78 -7.85 9.77 0.44
N ILE A 79 -8.53 8.60 0.50
CA ILE A 79 -9.28 8.08 -0.66
C ILE A 79 -10.39 9.07 -1.05
N ALA A 80 -11.16 9.58 -0.09
CA ALA A 80 -12.21 10.56 -0.37
C ALA A 80 -11.65 11.83 -1.04
N GLN A 81 -10.46 12.29 -0.62
CA GLN A 81 -9.82 13.45 -1.25
C GLN A 81 -9.40 13.18 -2.69
N VAL A 82 -8.84 11.99 -3.01
CA VAL A 82 -8.44 11.66 -4.38
C VAL A 82 -9.63 11.56 -5.32
N THR A 83 -10.80 11.12 -4.84
CA THR A 83 -12.02 11.02 -5.68
C THR A 83 -12.49 12.36 -6.24
N VAL A 84 -12.17 13.45 -5.56
CA VAL A 84 -12.58 14.83 -5.90
C VAL A 84 -11.40 15.71 -6.34
N GLY A 85 -10.23 15.13 -6.55
CA GLY A 85 -9.03 15.87 -6.96
C GLY A 85 -8.45 16.80 -5.88
N GLY A 86 -8.79 16.57 -4.60
CA GLY A 86 -8.21 17.27 -3.46
C GLY A 86 -6.76 16.88 -3.20
N ILE A 87 -6.39 15.64 -3.52
CA ILE A 87 -5.02 15.14 -3.69
C ILE A 87 -4.93 14.40 -5.02
N ASP A 88 -3.73 14.26 -5.56
CA ASP A 88 -3.49 13.75 -6.92
C ASP A 88 -3.29 12.23 -6.94
N PHE A 89 -2.57 11.71 -5.96
CA PHE A 89 -2.25 10.30 -5.81
C PHE A 89 -2.44 9.83 -4.36
N VAL A 90 -2.75 8.55 -4.22
CA VAL A 90 -2.85 7.92 -2.90
C VAL A 90 -2.38 6.47 -2.98
N ARG A 91 -1.72 5.99 -1.92
CA ARG A 91 -1.57 4.56 -1.72
C ARG A 91 -2.78 4.04 -0.95
N VAL A 92 -3.43 3.02 -1.47
CA VAL A 92 -4.66 2.46 -0.90
C VAL A 92 -4.57 0.96 -0.68
N SER A 93 -5.25 0.50 0.37
CA SER A 93 -5.42 -0.91 0.72
C SER A 93 -6.91 -1.31 0.76
N SER A 94 -7.32 -2.11 1.74
CA SER A 94 -8.69 -2.60 1.89
C SER A 94 -9.82 -1.55 1.78
N PRO A 95 -9.68 -0.31 2.29
CA PRO A 95 -10.77 0.67 2.26
C PRO A 95 -11.22 1.10 0.84
N VAL A 96 -10.38 0.92 -0.18
CA VAL A 96 -10.77 1.20 -1.58
C VAL A 96 -11.97 0.35 -2.04
N ALA A 97 -12.24 -0.75 -1.36
CA ALA A 97 -13.41 -1.60 -1.61
C ALA A 97 -14.75 -0.86 -1.42
N SER A 98 -14.78 0.26 -0.71
CA SER A 98 -15.97 1.13 -0.60
C SER A 98 -16.32 1.81 -1.93
N TYR A 99 -15.36 1.95 -2.84
CA TYR A 99 -15.52 2.54 -4.16
C TYR A 99 -15.61 1.51 -5.28
N TYR A 100 -15.02 0.34 -5.07
CA TYR A 100 -15.10 -0.78 -6.00
C TYR A 100 -15.21 -2.11 -5.22
N ASP A 101 -16.43 -2.52 -4.96
CA ASP A 101 -16.79 -3.61 -4.06
C ASP A 101 -16.18 -4.97 -4.49
N ASP A 102 -16.01 -5.24 -5.79
CA ASP A 102 -15.43 -6.48 -6.30
C ASP A 102 -13.97 -6.72 -5.83
N ILE A 103 -13.25 -5.65 -5.43
CA ILE A 103 -11.91 -5.76 -4.81
C ILE A 103 -11.94 -6.61 -3.53
N LYS A 104 -13.10 -6.72 -2.85
CA LYS A 104 -13.26 -7.62 -1.70
C LYS A 104 -12.96 -9.09 -2.03
N ALA A 105 -12.98 -9.49 -3.30
CA ALA A 105 -12.55 -10.82 -3.71
C ALA A 105 -11.10 -11.12 -3.30
N PHE A 106 -10.21 -10.12 -3.33
CA PHE A 106 -8.81 -10.25 -2.91
C PHE A 106 -8.63 -10.32 -1.38
N GLN A 107 -9.69 -10.08 -0.60
CA GLN A 107 -9.67 -10.11 0.87
C GLN A 107 -10.11 -11.48 1.43
N ALA A 108 -10.36 -12.47 0.57
CA ALA A 108 -10.70 -13.82 1.00
C ALA A 108 -9.51 -14.44 1.76
N LEU A 109 -9.83 -15.10 2.89
CA LEU A 109 -8.82 -15.71 3.74
C LEU A 109 -8.15 -16.91 3.04
N TYR A 110 -6.82 -17.02 3.16
CA TYR A 110 -6.04 -18.08 2.51
C TYR A 110 -6.30 -18.21 1.00
N LEU A 111 -6.52 -17.06 0.33
CA LEU A 111 -6.82 -17.01 -1.10
C LEU A 111 -5.64 -17.48 -1.95
N TYR A 112 -4.45 -17.06 -1.61
CA TYR A 112 -3.21 -17.34 -2.32
C TYR A 112 -2.36 -18.36 -1.58
N GLY A 113 -1.78 -19.31 -2.32
CA GLY A 113 -0.85 -20.30 -1.77
C GLY A 113 0.51 -19.71 -1.41
N SER A 114 0.92 -18.68 -2.15
CA SER A 114 2.20 -17.96 -1.96
C SER A 114 2.10 -16.52 -2.44
N GLU A 115 3.13 -15.73 -2.20
CA GLU A 115 3.24 -14.39 -2.78
C GLU A 115 3.42 -14.46 -4.31
N ASP A 116 4.16 -15.44 -4.81
CA ASP A 116 4.34 -15.65 -6.26
C ASP A 116 2.99 -15.95 -6.95
N ASP A 117 2.10 -16.72 -6.30
CA ASP A 117 0.76 -16.99 -6.81
C ASP A 117 -0.10 -15.71 -6.85
N MET A 118 0.03 -14.86 -5.84
CA MET A 118 -0.61 -13.54 -5.85
C MET A 118 -0.12 -12.70 -7.04
N TRP A 119 1.19 -12.68 -7.30
CA TRP A 119 1.75 -11.88 -8.38
C TRP A 119 1.40 -12.41 -9.77
N LYS A 120 1.27 -13.74 -9.98
CA LYS A 120 0.72 -14.29 -11.23
C LYS A 120 -0.66 -13.71 -11.56
N VAL A 121 -1.50 -13.54 -10.54
CA VAL A 121 -2.84 -12.96 -10.69
C VAL A 121 -2.79 -11.45 -10.93
N LEU A 122 -2.01 -10.71 -10.13
CA LEU A 122 -1.99 -9.25 -10.16
C LEU A 122 -1.26 -8.67 -11.37
N ASP A 123 -0.20 -9.32 -11.83
CA ASP A 123 0.52 -8.94 -13.05
C ASP A 123 -0.20 -9.42 -14.34
N GLY A 124 -1.15 -10.36 -14.18
CA GLY A 124 -1.94 -10.91 -15.28
C GLY A 124 -3.19 -10.08 -15.63
N ASP A 125 -4.04 -10.68 -16.45
CA ASP A 125 -5.25 -10.05 -16.97
C ASP A 125 -6.21 -9.62 -15.85
N ILE A 126 -6.35 -10.45 -14.80
CA ILE A 126 -7.24 -10.16 -13.66
C ILE A 126 -6.81 -8.86 -12.96
N GLY A 127 -5.53 -8.75 -12.56
CA GLY A 127 -5.03 -7.56 -11.90
C GLY A 127 -5.14 -6.31 -12.78
N ASN A 128 -4.86 -6.45 -14.09
CA ASN A 128 -5.01 -5.36 -15.05
C ASN A 128 -6.47 -4.92 -15.24
N GLU A 129 -7.43 -5.86 -15.24
CA GLU A 129 -8.87 -5.56 -15.29
C GLU A 129 -9.29 -4.73 -14.08
N PHE A 130 -8.83 -5.10 -12.88
CA PHE A 130 -9.16 -4.39 -11.65
C PHE A 130 -8.56 -2.98 -11.59
N LEU A 131 -7.28 -2.78 -11.95
CA LEU A 131 -6.66 -1.44 -11.99
C LEU A 131 -7.39 -0.49 -12.96
N LYS A 132 -7.88 -1.02 -14.08
CA LYS A 132 -8.54 -0.25 -15.15
C LYS A 132 -10.06 -0.22 -15.03
N ALA A 133 -10.62 -0.77 -13.94
CA ALA A 133 -12.06 -0.93 -13.78
C ALA A 133 -12.81 0.40 -13.97
N GLN A 134 -13.83 0.39 -14.82
CA GLN A 134 -14.67 1.57 -15.05
C GLN A 134 -15.32 2.03 -13.75
N LYS A 135 -15.66 1.11 -12.85
CA LYS A 135 -16.24 1.41 -11.55
C LYS A 135 -15.35 2.28 -10.65
N LEU A 136 -14.03 2.09 -10.69
CA LEU A 136 -13.09 2.97 -10.01
C LEU A 136 -13.11 4.38 -10.66
N LYS A 137 -13.07 4.43 -11.99
CA LYS A 137 -13.09 5.70 -12.74
C LYS A 137 -14.38 6.49 -12.53
N ASP A 138 -15.52 5.82 -12.46
CA ASP A 138 -16.82 6.44 -12.14
C ASP A 138 -16.83 7.08 -10.75
N ASN A 139 -15.95 6.61 -9.85
CA ASN A 139 -15.73 7.17 -8.52
C ASN A 139 -14.51 8.12 -8.46
N GLY A 140 -14.01 8.59 -9.58
CA GLY A 140 -12.91 9.55 -9.62
C GLY A 140 -11.51 8.96 -9.38
N ILE A 141 -11.37 7.64 -9.38
CA ILE A 141 -10.13 6.92 -9.06
C ILE A 141 -9.63 6.14 -10.28
N GLU A 142 -8.33 6.12 -10.50
CA GLU A 142 -7.67 5.24 -11.45
C GLU A 142 -6.53 4.48 -10.77
N GLY A 143 -6.53 3.14 -10.86
CA GLY A 143 -5.40 2.32 -10.38
C GLY A 143 -4.21 2.41 -11.33
N LEU A 144 -3.01 2.65 -10.79
CA LEU A 144 -1.78 2.75 -11.58
C LEU A 144 -0.96 1.47 -11.55
N CYS A 145 -0.76 0.89 -10.38
CA CYS A 145 -0.02 -0.35 -10.17
C CYS A 145 -0.43 -1.03 -8.86
N TRP A 146 -0.10 -2.30 -8.73
CA TRP A 146 -0.26 -3.04 -7.49
C TRP A 146 1.01 -2.97 -6.63
N PHE A 147 0.83 -2.89 -5.31
CA PHE A 147 1.85 -3.07 -4.29
C PHE A 147 1.58 -4.33 -3.47
N SER A 148 2.63 -4.92 -2.89
CA SER A 148 2.49 -5.99 -1.90
C SER A 148 2.01 -5.40 -0.58
N GLY A 149 0.91 -5.91 -0.04
CA GLY A 149 0.51 -5.66 1.34
C GLY A 149 1.17 -6.62 2.33
N GLY A 150 2.09 -7.46 1.85
CA GLY A 150 2.73 -8.50 2.65
C GLY A 150 1.79 -9.61 3.10
N SER A 151 2.33 -10.54 3.86
CA SER A 151 1.59 -11.62 4.52
C SER A 151 1.12 -11.15 5.90
N ARG A 152 -0.18 -11.28 6.19
CA ARG A 152 -0.77 -10.76 7.44
C ARG A 152 -0.86 -11.85 8.48
N ASN A 153 -0.53 -11.48 9.72
CA ASN A 153 -0.36 -12.35 10.87
C ASN A 153 -1.05 -11.75 12.09
N PHE A 154 -1.58 -12.60 13.00
CA PHE A 154 -2.13 -12.13 14.26
C PHE A 154 -1.03 -11.75 15.25
N TYR A 155 -1.23 -10.66 16.00
CA TYR A 155 -0.42 -10.30 17.15
C TYR A 155 -1.27 -9.73 18.29
N ASN A 156 -0.85 -10.02 19.55
CA ASN A 156 -1.60 -9.60 20.72
C ASN A 156 -0.68 -9.43 21.95
N ASN A 157 -1.23 -8.86 23.03
CA ASN A 157 -0.51 -8.65 24.29
C ASN A 157 -0.85 -9.68 25.39
N VAL A 158 -1.67 -10.70 25.09
CA VAL A 158 -2.23 -11.62 26.10
C VAL A 158 -1.51 -12.96 26.10
N LYS A 159 -1.38 -13.62 24.92
CA LYS A 159 -0.88 -15.01 24.83
C LYS A 159 -0.45 -15.42 23.43
N ALA A 160 0.36 -16.47 23.34
CA ALA A 160 0.61 -17.14 22.08
C ALA A 160 -0.69 -17.80 21.56
N VAL A 161 -0.87 -17.75 20.22
CA VAL A 161 -2.02 -18.34 19.51
C VAL A 161 -1.50 -19.48 18.63
N THR A 162 -1.98 -20.70 18.83
CA THR A 162 -1.58 -21.91 18.10
C THR A 162 -2.76 -22.60 17.39
N SER A 163 -3.97 -22.16 17.70
CA SER A 163 -5.22 -22.67 17.13
C SER A 163 -6.30 -21.57 17.09
N PRO A 164 -7.36 -21.71 16.29
CA PRO A 164 -8.48 -20.79 16.30
C PRO A 164 -9.13 -20.60 17.68
N ASP A 165 -9.15 -21.66 18.51
CA ASP A 165 -9.73 -21.62 19.86
C ASP A 165 -8.94 -20.68 20.80
N ASP A 166 -7.65 -20.47 20.53
CA ASP A 166 -6.82 -19.55 21.32
C ASP A 166 -7.20 -18.08 21.10
N LEU A 167 -7.91 -17.75 20.02
CA LEU A 167 -8.41 -16.40 19.77
C LEU A 167 -9.62 -16.05 20.67
N LYS A 168 -10.29 -17.06 21.23
CA LYS A 168 -11.49 -16.87 22.05
C LYS A 168 -11.28 -15.85 23.16
N GLY A 169 -12.18 -14.86 23.19
CA GLY A 169 -12.20 -13.80 24.20
C GLY A 169 -11.30 -12.61 23.89
N LEU A 170 -10.41 -12.69 22.88
CA LEU A 170 -9.59 -11.55 22.47
C LEU A 170 -10.44 -10.51 21.73
N THR A 171 -10.08 -9.24 21.92
CA THR A 171 -10.57 -8.11 21.13
C THR A 171 -9.46 -7.67 20.19
N LEU A 172 -9.62 -7.91 18.89
CA LEU A 172 -8.58 -7.64 17.89
C LEU A 172 -9.06 -6.61 16.86
N ARG A 173 -8.17 -5.70 16.52
CA ARG A 173 -8.41 -4.77 15.41
C ARG A 173 -8.28 -5.49 14.08
N VAL A 174 -9.32 -5.37 13.26
CA VAL A 174 -9.39 -5.89 11.90
C VAL A 174 -10.06 -4.86 10.98
N ASN A 175 -9.91 -5.01 9.67
CA ASN A 175 -10.40 -4.04 8.70
C ASN A 175 -11.10 -4.65 7.48
N THR A 176 -11.41 -5.94 7.50
CA THR A 176 -12.13 -6.62 6.40
C THR A 176 -13.32 -7.41 6.93
N ASP A 177 -14.39 -7.47 6.13
CA ASP A 177 -15.60 -8.24 6.48
C ASP A 177 -15.28 -9.71 6.75
N SER A 178 -14.32 -10.28 6.01
CA SER A 178 -13.88 -11.68 6.20
C SER A 178 -13.21 -11.88 7.56
N MET A 179 -12.38 -10.93 8.02
CA MET A 179 -11.73 -11.03 9.32
C MET A 179 -12.71 -10.82 10.48
N PHE A 180 -13.68 -9.89 10.36
CA PHE A 180 -14.75 -9.76 11.36
C PHE A 180 -15.51 -11.07 11.53
N ALA A 181 -15.95 -11.70 10.44
CA ALA A 181 -16.69 -12.94 10.47
C ALA A 181 -15.82 -14.12 10.95
N PHE A 182 -14.53 -14.13 10.63
CA PHE A 182 -13.60 -15.16 11.12
C PHE A 182 -13.42 -15.10 12.63
N LEU A 183 -13.16 -13.90 13.18
CA LEU A 183 -13.00 -13.70 14.62
C LEU A 183 -14.28 -14.07 15.38
N GLU A 184 -15.44 -13.69 14.86
CA GLU A 184 -16.73 -14.09 15.44
C GLU A 184 -16.85 -15.61 15.56
N LYS A 185 -16.47 -16.36 14.50
CA LYS A 185 -16.48 -17.82 14.53
C LYS A 185 -15.49 -18.43 15.54
N CYS A 186 -14.37 -17.75 15.80
CA CYS A 186 -13.38 -18.12 16.79
C CYS A 186 -13.80 -17.71 18.23
N GLY A 187 -14.94 -17.03 18.41
CA GLY A 187 -15.36 -16.50 19.72
C GLY A 187 -14.53 -15.29 20.17
N ALA A 188 -13.86 -14.61 19.25
CA ALA A 188 -13.14 -13.36 19.44
C ALA A 188 -14.01 -12.18 18.98
N LYS A 189 -13.64 -10.96 19.38
CA LYS A 189 -14.29 -9.71 18.98
C LYS A 189 -13.41 -8.95 18.00
N GLY A 190 -13.90 -8.74 16.77
CA GLY A 190 -13.30 -7.81 15.83
C GLY A 190 -13.77 -6.37 16.11
N VAL A 191 -12.84 -5.41 16.01
CA VAL A 191 -13.16 -3.97 16.11
C VAL A 191 -12.43 -3.21 15.03
N ASN A 192 -13.02 -2.10 14.57
CA ASN A 192 -12.38 -1.20 13.64
C ASN A 192 -11.73 -0.02 14.39
N VAL A 193 -10.43 0.18 14.18
CA VAL A 193 -9.64 1.29 14.72
C VAL A 193 -8.78 1.82 13.57
N SER A 194 -8.62 3.13 13.44
CA SER A 194 -7.75 3.75 12.45
C SER A 194 -6.31 3.24 12.59
N TYR A 195 -5.58 3.13 11.48
CA TYR A 195 -4.25 2.52 11.48
C TYR A 195 -3.29 3.20 12.47
N GLY A 196 -3.24 4.53 12.53
CA GLY A 196 -2.37 5.27 13.44
C GLY A 196 -2.78 5.21 14.91
N ASP A 197 -4.00 4.75 15.24
CA ASP A 197 -4.49 4.68 16.60
C ASP A 197 -4.25 3.30 17.25
N ILE A 198 -3.83 2.30 16.47
CA ILE A 198 -3.71 0.89 16.94
C ILE A 198 -2.73 0.76 18.09
N TYR A 199 -1.56 1.41 18.00
CA TYR A 199 -0.56 1.36 19.07
C TYR A 199 -1.15 1.82 20.43
N ASN A 200 -1.80 2.96 20.42
CA ASN A 200 -2.41 3.52 21.63
C ASN A 200 -3.55 2.64 22.16
N ALA A 201 -4.40 2.14 21.26
CA ALA A 201 -5.52 1.26 21.64
C ALA A 201 -5.07 -0.08 22.26
N ILE A 202 -3.91 -0.62 21.84
CA ILE A 202 -3.31 -1.81 22.49
C ILE A 202 -2.66 -1.40 23.84
N SER A 203 -1.94 -0.27 23.84
CA SER A 203 -1.20 0.20 25.01
C SER A 203 -2.11 0.56 26.18
N ASP A 204 -3.29 1.11 25.92
CA ASP A 204 -4.28 1.45 26.95
C ASP A 204 -5.27 0.32 27.29
N GLY A 205 -5.16 -0.83 26.60
CA GLY A 205 -5.99 -2.01 26.82
C GLY A 205 -7.40 -1.93 26.22
N THR A 206 -7.66 -0.96 25.34
CA THR A 206 -8.95 -0.87 24.60
C THR A 206 -9.12 -2.08 23.68
N ILE A 207 -8.02 -2.58 23.13
CA ILE A 207 -7.94 -3.82 22.33
C ILE A 207 -6.74 -4.67 22.80
N ASP A 208 -6.82 -5.97 22.58
CA ASP A 208 -5.75 -6.90 22.95
C ASP A 208 -4.67 -7.03 21.86
N GLY A 209 -4.96 -6.63 20.62
CA GLY A 209 -4.04 -6.78 19.52
C GLY A 209 -4.68 -6.46 18.17
N ALA A 210 -4.01 -6.90 17.10
CA ALA A 210 -4.46 -6.70 15.73
C ALA A 210 -3.92 -7.80 14.80
N GLU A 211 -4.06 -7.62 13.51
CA GLU A 211 -3.40 -8.42 12.49
C GLU A 211 -2.79 -7.50 11.42
N ASN A 212 -1.59 -7.82 10.97
CA ASN A 212 -0.90 -7.09 9.91
C ASN A 212 0.35 -7.85 9.41
N ASN A 213 1.04 -7.25 8.43
CA ASN A 213 2.31 -7.71 7.91
C ASN A 213 3.50 -7.36 8.84
N TRP A 214 4.64 -7.97 8.62
CA TRP A 214 5.86 -7.75 9.40
C TRP A 214 6.37 -6.30 9.35
N PRO A 215 6.46 -5.63 8.18
CA PRO A 215 6.89 -4.24 8.13
C PRO A 215 6.03 -3.31 8.97
N SER A 216 4.69 -3.43 8.88
CA SER A 216 3.78 -2.63 9.69
C SER A 216 3.92 -2.92 11.20
N TYR A 217 4.05 -4.20 11.59
CA TYR A 217 4.23 -4.58 13.00
C TYR A 217 5.46 -3.92 13.63
N ILE A 218 6.53 -3.76 12.86
CA ILE A 218 7.78 -3.13 13.33
C ILE A 218 7.75 -1.61 13.20
N SER A 219 7.42 -1.06 12.02
CA SER A 219 7.52 0.39 11.77
C SER A 219 6.57 1.22 12.66
N THR A 220 5.38 0.69 12.98
CA THR A 220 4.44 1.32 13.91
C THR A 220 4.78 1.08 15.38
N GLY A 221 5.76 0.23 15.68
CA GLY A 221 6.12 -0.14 17.06
C GLY A 221 5.13 -1.08 17.74
N HIS A 222 4.17 -1.70 17.04
CA HIS A 222 3.17 -2.59 17.63
C HIS A 222 3.80 -3.74 18.42
N TYR A 223 4.98 -4.24 18.00
CA TYR A 223 5.76 -5.26 18.70
C TYR A 223 6.09 -4.92 20.15
N LYS A 224 6.16 -3.63 20.50
CA LYS A 224 6.45 -3.16 21.87
C LYS A 224 5.27 -3.33 22.81
N VAL A 225 4.05 -3.31 22.28
CA VAL A 225 2.80 -3.37 23.05
C VAL A 225 2.00 -4.65 22.82
N ALA A 226 2.36 -5.45 21.82
CA ALA A 226 1.74 -6.74 21.48
C ALA A 226 2.82 -7.77 21.11
N PRO A 227 3.55 -8.30 22.10
CA PRO A 227 4.76 -9.12 21.86
C PRO A 227 4.49 -10.56 21.42
N TYR A 228 3.25 -11.04 21.40
CA TYR A 228 2.90 -12.36 20.89
C TYR A 228 2.46 -12.27 19.44
N ILE A 229 3.26 -12.76 18.50
CA ILE A 229 2.91 -12.82 17.08
C ILE A 229 2.80 -14.28 16.62
N THR A 230 1.73 -14.58 15.88
CA THR A 230 1.48 -15.89 15.28
C THR A 230 1.59 -15.78 13.77
N VAL A 231 2.54 -16.51 13.20
CA VAL A 231 2.79 -16.53 11.74
C VAL A 231 1.83 -17.55 11.12
N ASP A 232 0.63 -17.09 10.82
CA ASP A 232 -0.45 -17.88 10.24
C ASP A 232 -0.76 -17.50 8.79
N GLU A 233 -0.24 -16.35 8.34
CA GLU A 233 -0.32 -15.87 6.96
C GLU A 233 -1.75 -15.91 6.36
N HIS A 234 -2.74 -15.54 7.14
CA HIS A 234 -4.16 -15.72 6.80
C HIS A 234 -4.65 -14.93 5.60
N THR A 235 -3.97 -13.83 5.23
CA THR A 235 -4.26 -13.07 4.01
C THR A 235 -3.03 -12.40 3.42
N ARG A 236 -3.08 -12.17 2.10
CA ARG A 236 -2.21 -11.27 1.35
C ARG A 236 -3.11 -10.29 0.61
N ILE A 237 -3.35 -9.12 1.19
CA ILE A 237 -4.23 -8.10 0.61
C ILE A 237 -3.37 -7.22 -0.30
N PRO A 238 -3.63 -7.19 -1.62
CA PRO A 238 -2.91 -6.28 -2.49
C PRO A 238 -3.27 -4.83 -2.18
N GLU A 239 -2.27 -3.97 -2.30
CA GLU A 239 -2.40 -2.52 -2.23
C GLU A 239 -2.18 -1.92 -3.62
N MET A 240 -2.52 -0.65 -3.82
CA MET A 240 -2.26 0.00 -5.10
C MET A 240 -1.84 1.47 -4.91
N ILE A 241 -1.07 1.98 -5.86
CA ILE A 241 -1.04 3.41 -6.12
C ILE A 241 -2.25 3.74 -7.00
N ALA A 242 -3.07 4.67 -6.54
CA ALA A 242 -4.21 5.19 -7.27
C ALA A 242 -4.04 6.69 -7.53
N ALA A 243 -4.58 7.16 -8.65
CA ALA A 243 -4.57 8.54 -9.08
C ALA A 243 -5.98 9.12 -9.14
N SER A 244 -6.12 10.42 -8.95
CA SER A 244 -7.33 11.15 -9.29
C SER A 244 -7.53 11.15 -10.81
N THR A 245 -8.72 10.75 -11.28
CA THR A 245 -9.06 10.84 -12.70
C THR A 245 -9.07 12.28 -13.18
N GLU A 246 -9.41 13.24 -12.30
CA GLU A 246 -9.36 14.67 -12.60
C GLU A 246 -7.92 15.13 -12.86
N THR A 247 -6.98 14.76 -11.99
CA THR A 247 -5.55 15.05 -12.17
C THR A 247 -5.03 14.44 -13.46
N MET A 248 -5.29 13.14 -13.68
CA MET A 248 -4.81 12.46 -14.88
C MET A 248 -5.35 13.10 -16.16
N SER A 249 -6.60 13.58 -16.18
CA SER A 249 -7.21 14.22 -17.34
C SER A 249 -6.57 15.56 -17.73
N LYS A 250 -5.92 16.25 -16.77
CA LYS A 250 -5.22 17.54 -17.00
C LYS A 250 -3.80 17.36 -17.53
N LEU A 251 -3.25 16.16 -17.46
CA LEU A 251 -1.90 15.86 -17.92
C LEU A 251 -1.89 15.46 -19.40
N SER A 252 -0.77 15.75 -20.07
CA SER A 252 -0.56 15.27 -21.44
C SER A 252 -0.57 13.72 -21.49
N ALA A 253 -0.93 13.14 -22.64
CA ALA A 253 -0.90 11.69 -22.83
C ALA A 253 0.52 11.11 -22.57
N GLN A 254 1.57 11.87 -22.91
CA GLN A 254 2.95 11.47 -22.63
C GLN A 254 3.23 11.46 -21.13
N ASP A 255 2.79 12.48 -20.38
CA ASP A 255 3.02 12.53 -18.92
C ASP A 255 2.20 11.46 -18.18
N GLN A 256 0.98 11.19 -18.62
CA GLN A 256 0.18 10.08 -18.11
C GLN A 256 0.87 8.73 -18.30
N GLN A 257 1.49 8.51 -19.48
CA GLN A 257 2.26 7.28 -19.73
C GLN A 257 3.48 7.19 -18.83
N ILE A 258 4.26 8.27 -18.70
CA ILE A 258 5.43 8.34 -17.80
C ILE A 258 5.03 7.99 -16.36
N ILE A 259 3.94 8.55 -15.86
CA ILE A 259 3.42 8.29 -14.51
C ILE A 259 3.11 6.79 -14.32
N ARG A 260 2.42 6.15 -15.29
CA ARG A 260 2.11 4.71 -15.22
C ARG A 260 3.37 3.84 -15.24
N GLU A 261 4.34 4.17 -16.08
CA GLU A 261 5.62 3.47 -16.15
C GLU A 261 6.40 3.62 -14.84
N CYS A 262 6.44 4.83 -14.25
CA CYS A 262 7.09 5.07 -12.96
C CYS A 262 6.41 4.31 -11.82
N ALA A 263 5.06 4.25 -11.81
CA ALA A 263 4.31 3.50 -10.82
C ALA A 263 4.61 1.99 -10.90
N ASN A 264 4.70 1.42 -12.11
CA ASN A 264 5.07 0.03 -12.29
C ASN A 264 6.52 -0.24 -11.85
N GLU A 265 7.45 0.65 -12.16
CA GLU A 265 8.86 0.53 -11.72
C GLU A 265 8.96 0.57 -10.19
N ALA A 266 8.26 1.50 -9.54
CA ALA A 266 8.18 1.58 -8.09
C ALA A 266 7.54 0.31 -7.47
N SER A 267 6.53 -0.28 -8.13
CA SER A 267 5.91 -1.54 -7.71
C SER A 267 6.92 -2.68 -7.64
N HIS A 268 7.75 -2.87 -8.66
CA HIS A 268 8.76 -3.93 -8.66
C HIS A 268 9.79 -3.75 -7.54
N LEU A 269 10.21 -2.51 -7.26
CA LEU A 269 11.13 -2.22 -6.17
C LEU A 269 10.47 -2.46 -4.80
N GLN A 270 9.21 -2.06 -4.64
CA GLN A 270 8.46 -2.26 -3.41
C GLN A 270 8.36 -3.74 -3.02
N ARG A 271 8.08 -4.65 -3.98
CA ARG A 271 8.03 -6.10 -3.75
C ARG A 271 9.34 -6.63 -3.19
N GLN A 272 10.45 -6.20 -3.78
CA GLN A 272 11.79 -6.59 -3.30
C GLN A 272 12.03 -6.04 -1.89
N TRP A 273 11.75 -4.76 -1.66
CA TRP A 273 11.97 -4.12 -0.36
C TRP A 273 11.08 -4.69 0.74
N MET A 274 9.83 -5.07 0.44
CA MET A 274 8.96 -5.78 1.39
C MET A 274 9.62 -7.07 1.87
N LYS A 275 10.10 -7.90 0.95
CA LYS A 275 10.76 -9.17 1.28
C LYS A 275 12.03 -8.96 2.11
N GLU A 276 12.87 -7.99 1.73
CA GLU A 276 14.09 -7.65 2.48
C GLU A 276 13.78 -7.10 3.88
N TYR A 277 12.67 -6.38 4.00
CA TYR A 277 12.24 -5.82 5.27
C TYR A 277 11.64 -6.89 6.19
N ASP A 278 10.90 -7.85 5.65
CA ASP A 278 10.34 -8.98 6.44
C ASP A 278 11.44 -9.69 7.22
N GLU A 279 12.58 -10.01 6.58
CA GLU A 279 13.73 -10.66 7.23
C GLU A 279 14.29 -9.80 8.37
N LYS A 280 14.40 -8.49 8.16
CA LYS A 280 14.86 -7.54 9.19
C LYS A 280 13.85 -7.39 10.33
N ALA A 281 12.55 -7.35 9.99
CA ALA A 281 11.46 -7.20 10.93
C ALA A 281 11.36 -8.39 11.89
N ILE A 282 11.48 -9.63 11.37
CA ILE A 282 11.51 -10.85 12.17
C ILE A 282 12.66 -10.79 13.17
N LYS A 283 13.87 -10.48 12.71
CA LYS A 283 15.05 -10.37 13.56
C LYS A 283 14.88 -9.30 14.64
N GLN A 284 14.33 -8.14 14.29
CA GLN A 284 14.08 -7.06 15.25
C GLN A 284 13.04 -7.47 16.31
N ALA A 285 11.99 -8.21 15.92
CA ALA A 285 11.02 -8.73 16.87
C ALA A 285 11.66 -9.75 17.83
N GLU A 286 12.53 -10.65 17.34
CA GLU A 286 13.29 -11.61 18.15
C GLU A 286 14.21 -10.88 19.15
N GLU A 287 14.99 -9.90 18.67
CA GLU A 287 15.89 -9.10 19.51
C GLU A 287 15.13 -8.28 20.57
N ALA A 288 13.90 -7.87 20.28
CA ALA A 288 13.02 -7.18 21.22
C ALA A 288 12.36 -8.12 22.24
N GLY A 289 12.57 -9.44 22.13
CA GLY A 289 12.01 -10.44 23.04
C GLY A 289 10.55 -10.82 22.72
N CYS A 290 10.07 -10.60 21.51
CA CYS A 290 8.76 -11.06 21.08
C CYS A 290 8.69 -12.60 21.04
N THR A 291 7.55 -13.15 21.38
CA THR A 291 7.26 -14.57 21.20
C THR A 291 6.68 -14.78 19.80
N ILE A 292 7.49 -15.35 18.90
CA ILE A 292 7.08 -15.65 17.53
C ILE A 292 6.62 -17.10 17.47
N THR A 293 5.36 -17.31 17.11
CA THR A 293 4.76 -18.65 16.98
C THR A 293 4.64 -19.02 15.51
N TYR A 294 5.49 -19.92 15.03
CA TYR A 294 5.37 -20.52 13.70
C TYR A 294 4.42 -21.71 13.76
N LEU A 295 3.36 -21.70 12.97
CA LEU A 295 2.37 -22.77 12.95
C LEU A 295 2.86 -23.96 12.11
N THR A 296 2.56 -25.17 12.59
CA THR A 296 2.70 -26.38 11.77
C THR A 296 1.62 -26.41 10.67
N LYS A 297 1.80 -27.25 9.65
CA LYS A 297 0.79 -27.42 8.59
C LYS A 297 -0.58 -27.84 9.14
N GLU A 298 -0.59 -28.70 10.17
CA GLU A 298 -1.80 -29.16 10.84
C GLU A 298 -2.48 -28.02 11.61
N GLN A 299 -1.72 -27.11 12.21
CA GLN A 299 -2.26 -25.94 12.88
C GLN A 299 -2.83 -24.95 11.86
N VAL A 300 -2.11 -24.64 10.76
CA VAL A 300 -2.62 -23.81 9.66
C VAL A 300 -3.92 -24.40 9.09
N ALA A 301 -3.98 -25.73 8.88
CA ALA A 301 -5.19 -26.39 8.39
C ALA A 301 -6.41 -26.18 9.30
N LYS A 302 -6.22 -26.05 10.63
CA LYS A 302 -7.32 -25.71 11.55
C LYS A 302 -7.85 -24.31 11.31
N PHE A 303 -6.98 -23.31 11.10
CA PHE A 303 -7.39 -21.95 10.75
C PHE A 303 -8.11 -21.92 9.40
N GLN A 304 -7.57 -22.63 8.40
CA GLN A 304 -8.21 -22.76 7.08
C GLN A 304 -9.61 -23.37 7.15
N SER A 305 -9.80 -24.38 8.00
CA SER A 305 -11.11 -25.04 8.18
C SER A 305 -12.17 -24.10 8.76
N VAL A 306 -11.78 -23.12 9.59
CA VAL A 306 -12.68 -22.05 10.06
C VAL A 306 -12.89 -21.00 9.00
N ALA A 307 -11.87 -20.69 8.21
CA ALA A 307 -11.91 -19.66 7.16
C ALA A 307 -12.78 -20.07 5.95
N GLU A 308 -12.80 -21.35 5.59
CA GLU A 308 -13.55 -21.84 4.41
C GLU A 308 -15.03 -21.46 4.44
N PRO A 309 -15.83 -21.77 5.48
CA PRO A 309 -17.23 -21.37 5.54
C PRO A 309 -17.42 -19.85 5.70
N VAL A 310 -16.42 -19.11 6.20
CA VAL A 310 -16.42 -17.63 6.20
C VAL A 310 -16.32 -17.12 4.78
N ASN A 311 -15.37 -17.63 3.99
CA ASN A 311 -15.20 -17.26 2.59
C ASN A 311 -16.46 -17.57 1.77
N GLU A 312 -17.10 -18.72 1.99
CA GLU A 312 -18.34 -19.09 1.32
C GLU A 312 -19.48 -18.11 1.63
N LYS A 313 -19.62 -17.69 2.88
CA LYS A 313 -20.71 -16.80 3.33
C LYS A 313 -20.44 -15.34 2.94
N VAL A 314 -19.27 -14.80 3.33
CA VAL A 314 -18.93 -13.37 3.19
C VAL A 314 -18.59 -13.05 1.74
N SER A 315 -17.89 -13.97 1.08
CA SER A 315 -17.42 -13.77 -0.29
C SER A 315 -18.36 -14.38 -1.34
N SER A 316 -19.57 -14.82 -0.98
CA SER A 316 -20.54 -15.44 -1.90
C SER A 316 -20.81 -14.60 -3.15
N LYS A 317 -20.89 -13.28 -2.98
CA LYS A 317 -21.05 -12.30 -4.07
C LYS A 317 -19.89 -12.30 -5.05
N TYR A 318 -18.69 -12.63 -4.59
CA TYR A 318 -17.42 -12.57 -5.36
C TYR A 318 -16.93 -13.97 -5.77
N ILE A 319 -17.71 -15.02 -5.54
CA ILE A 319 -17.26 -16.41 -5.70
C ILE A 319 -16.71 -16.71 -7.10
N ASN A 320 -17.30 -16.10 -8.13
CA ASN A 320 -16.83 -16.28 -9.51
C ASN A 320 -15.47 -15.61 -9.74
N ILE A 321 -15.23 -14.46 -9.13
CA ILE A 321 -13.93 -13.76 -9.18
C ILE A 321 -12.90 -14.58 -8.42
N ILE A 322 -13.23 -15.05 -7.21
CA ILE A 322 -12.36 -15.91 -6.40
C ILE A 322 -11.97 -17.19 -7.15
N LYS A 323 -12.93 -17.83 -7.85
CA LYS A 323 -12.64 -19.01 -8.69
C LYS A 323 -11.67 -18.68 -9.82
N LYS A 324 -11.84 -17.53 -10.50
CA LYS A 324 -10.91 -17.08 -11.53
C LYS A 324 -9.52 -16.83 -10.95
N ILE A 325 -9.43 -16.16 -9.79
CA ILE A 325 -8.17 -15.93 -9.08
C ILE A 325 -7.47 -17.25 -8.76
N LYS A 326 -8.18 -18.21 -8.17
CA LYS A 326 -7.62 -19.54 -7.84
C LYS A 326 -7.18 -20.33 -9.06
N ALA A 327 -7.83 -20.15 -10.20
CA ALA A 327 -7.46 -20.83 -11.44
C ALA A 327 -6.26 -20.19 -12.17
N ALA A 328 -5.88 -18.96 -11.80
CA ALA A 328 -4.77 -18.20 -12.39
C ALA A 328 -3.46 -18.31 -11.58
N GLN A 329 -3.48 -18.98 -10.43
CA GLN A 329 -2.33 -19.25 -9.59
C GLN A 329 -1.53 -20.47 -10.13
#